data_efe5d9d69a51cdb78bcc28cd7716931a
#
_entry.id   efe5d9d69a51cdb78bcc28cd7716931a
#
_cell.length_a   1.000
_cell.length_b   1.000
_cell.length_c   1.000
_cell.angle_alpha   90.00
_cell.angle_beta   90.00
_cell.angle_gamma   90.00
#
_symmetry.space_group_name_H-M   'P 1'
#
loop_
_entity.id
_entity.type
_entity.pdbx_description
1 polymer ?
#
loop_
_entity_poly.entity_id
_entity_poly.type
_entity_poly.pdbx_seq_one_letter_code
_entity_poly.pdbx_strand_id
1 'polypeptide(L)'
;MNKHKTELMVGVFVVLTVAAVLLLALKVANQTMTSSGDTYQLYAKFDNIGGLKERSAIKVGGVTIGRVTDIHLDKEDYTPVVTLSISTDYEGFPETSSVSILTSGLLGEQYVGFQPGFSFDGIEELKDGDYLQDTKSALVLEDLIGQFLFNRGGNDSNNGE
;
A
#
# COMPACT_ATOMS: atom_id res chain seq x y z
N MET A 1 -28.36 34.31 -43.46
CA MET A 1 -27.61 33.44 -42.58
C MET A 1 -28.50 32.25 -42.25
N ASN A 2 -28.11 31.03 -42.61
CA ASN A 2 -28.96 29.83 -42.45
C ASN A 2 -28.94 29.38 -40.95
N LYS A 3 -29.99 29.72 -40.21
CA LYS A 3 -30.14 29.38 -38.78
C LYS A 3 -29.85 27.89 -38.51
N HIS A 4 -30.32 27.01 -39.39
CA HIS A 4 -30.10 25.56 -39.25
C HIS A 4 -28.63 25.14 -39.33
N LYS A 5 -27.78 25.85 -40.07
CA LYS A 5 -26.35 25.54 -40.12
C LYS A 5 -25.64 25.94 -38.82
N THR A 6 -26.06 27.05 -38.22
CA THR A 6 -25.50 27.48 -36.92
C THR A 6 -25.93 26.57 -35.79
N GLU A 7 -27.21 26.18 -35.79
CA GLU A 7 -27.73 25.23 -34.80
C GLU A 7 -27.05 23.86 -34.90
N LEU A 8 -26.82 23.38 -36.12
CA LEU A 8 -26.10 22.11 -36.33
C LEU A 8 -24.63 22.22 -35.88
N MET A 9 -23.94 23.33 -36.19
CA MET A 9 -22.56 23.55 -35.73
C MET A 9 -22.45 23.56 -34.21
N VAL A 10 -23.36 24.24 -33.54
CA VAL A 10 -23.41 24.26 -32.06
C VAL A 10 -23.67 22.87 -31.50
N GLY A 11 -24.59 22.12 -32.08
CA GLY A 11 -24.89 20.74 -31.68
C GLY A 11 -23.66 19.82 -31.81
N VAL A 12 -22.95 19.88 -32.94
CA VAL A 12 -21.72 19.12 -33.17
C VAL A 12 -20.63 19.52 -32.19
N PHE A 13 -20.48 20.81 -31.90
CA PHE A 13 -19.49 21.30 -30.95
C PHE A 13 -19.74 20.79 -29.53
N VAL A 14 -21.01 20.79 -29.08
CA VAL A 14 -21.39 20.26 -27.76
C VAL A 14 -21.08 18.77 -27.67
N VAL A 15 -21.43 17.97 -28.72
CA VAL A 15 -21.12 16.54 -28.73
C VAL A 15 -19.61 16.29 -28.67
N LEU A 16 -18.81 17.04 -29.42
CA LEU A 16 -17.36 16.93 -29.38
C LEU A 16 -16.78 17.30 -28.01
N THR A 17 -17.32 18.33 -27.37
CA THR A 17 -16.88 18.73 -26.01
C THR A 17 -17.19 17.64 -25.00
N VAL A 18 -18.40 17.08 -25.02
CA VAL A 18 -18.76 15.96 -24.13
C VAL A 18 -17.87 14.74 -24.36
N ALA A 19 -17.63 14.39 -25.64
CA ALA A 19 -16.73 13.28 -25.96
C ALA A 19 -15.31 13.53 -25.48
N ALA A 20 -14.78 14.75 -25.64
CA ALA A 20 -13.45 15.12 -25.14
C ALA A 20 -13.34 15.03 -23.62
N VAL A 21 -14.36 15.51 -22.88
CA VAL A 21 -14.40 15.41 -21.41
C VAL A 21 -14.44 13.96 -20.97
N LEU A 22 -15.23 13.10 -21.62
CA LEU A 22 -15.28 11.66 -21.33
C LEU A 22 -13.93 10.99 -21.57
N LEU A 23 -13.27 11.28 -22.69
CA LEU A 23 -11.95 10.74 -22.99
C LEU A 23 -10.90 11.19 -21.97
N LEU A 24 -10.93 12.46 -21.55
CA LEU A 24 -10.03 12.97 -20.51
C LEU A 24 -10.31 12.32 -19.17
N ALA A 25 -11.56 12.13 -18.79
CA ALA A 25 -11.94 11.45 -17.56
C ALA A 25 -11.44 9.99 -17.54
N LEU A 26 -11.60 9.26 -18.65
CA LEU A 26 -11.07 7.90 -18.79
C LEU A 26 -9.54 7.87 -18.76
N LYS A 27 -8.87 8.84 -19.36
CA LYS A 27 -7.41 8.93 -19.35
C LYS A 27 -6.88 9.18 -17.94
N VAL A 28 -7.51 10.08 -17.19
CA VAL A 28 -7.14 10.37 -15.79
C VAL A 28 -7.43 9.16 -14.90
N ALA A 29 -8.57 8.49 -15.06
CA ALA A 29 -8.91 7.27 -14.31
C ALA A 29 -7.88 6.15 -14.55
N ASN A 30 -7.41 5.96 -15.78
CA ASN A 30 -6.38 4.96 -16.10
C ASN A 30 -4.99 5.33 -15.56
N GLN A 31 -4.63 6.60 -15.47
CA GLN A 31 -3.34 7.02 -14.93
C GLN A 31 -3.17 6.71 -13.43
N THR A 32 -4.27 6.58 -12.69
CA THR A 32 -4.23 6.18 -11.27
C THR A 32 -4.03 4.68 -11.08
N MET A 33 -4.19 3.88 -12.12
CA MET A 33 -4.08 2.41 -12.08
C MET A 33 -2.70 1.89 -12.47
N THR A 34 -1.89 2.70 -13.14
CA THR A 34 -0.59 2.26 -13.63
C THR A 34 0.49 3.20 -13.09
N SER A 35 1.26 2.75 -12.14
CA SER A 35 2.62 3.21 -11.92
C SER A 35 3.30 3.17 -13.30
N SER A 36 3.81 4.32 -13.78
CA SER A 36 4.39 4.46 -15.13
C SER A 36 5.74 3.71 -15.22
N GLY A 37 5.71 2.39 -15.20
CA GLY A 37 6.89 1.52 -15.30
C GLY A 37 6.48 0.07 -15.11
N ASP A 38 7.34 -0.82 -15.53
CA ASP A 38 7.21 -2.23 -15.22
C ASP A 38 7.28 -2.40 -13.69
N THR A 39 6.49 -3.31 -13.14
CA THR A 39 6.45 -3.61 -11.71
C THR A 39 6.52 -5.12 -11.52
N TYR A 40 7.11 -5.54 -10.42
CA TYR A 40 7.09 -6.92 -9.97
C TYR A 40 6.30 -7.03 -8.66
N GLN A 41 5.77 -8.20 -8.37
CA GLN A 41 4.90 -8.42 -7.22
C GLN A 41 5.64 -9.25 -6.17
N LEU A 42 5.54 -8.79 -4.92
CA LEU A 42 5.95 -9.56 -3.76
C LEU A 42 4.74 -9.75 -2.85
N TYR A 43 4.74 -10.83 -2.08
CA TYR A 43 3.69 -11.16 -1.14
C TYR A 43 4.22 -11.08 0.29
N ALA A 44 3.40 -10.56 1.19
CA ALA A 44 3.71 -10.49 2.61
C ALA A 44 2.51 -10.92 3.45
N LYS A 45 2.69 -11.85 4.36
CA LYS A 45 1.68 -12.27 5.34
C LYS A 45 1.88 -11.48 6.63
N PHE A 46 0.80 -10.99 7.21
CA PHE A 46 0.82 -10.23 8.46
C PHE A 46 -0.22 -10.81 9.43
N ASP A 47 0.06 -10.81 10.73
CA ASP A 47 -0.94 -11.20 11.73
C ASP A 47 -2.05 -10.14 11.84
N ASN A 48 -1.73 -8.88 11.64
CA ASN A 48 -2.67 -7.76 11.67
C ASN A 48 -2.21 -6.64 10.75
N ILE A 49 -3.06 -6.24 9.81
CA ILE A 49 -2.80 -5.16 8.87
C ILE A 49 -3.28 -3.78 9.38
N GLY A 50 -4.04 -3.74 10.50
CA GLY A 50 -4.60 -2.49 11.02
C GLY A 50 -5.48 -1.77 10.03
N GLY A 51 -5.15 -0.53 9.74
CA GLY A 51 -5.85 0.32 8.76
C GLY A 51 -5.18 0.39 7.39
N LEU A 52 -4.26 -0.55 7.06
CA LEU A 52 -3.65 -0.62 5.73
C LEU A 52 -4.71 -0.86 4.67
N LYS A 53 -4.59 -0.21 3.53
CA LYS A 53 -5.55 -0.27 2.41
C LYS A 53 -4.84 -0.57 1.11
N GLU A 54 -5.60 -1.03 0.14
CA GLU A 54 -5.15 -1.00 -1.26
C GLU A 54 -4.71 0.41 -1.64
N ARG A 55 -3.71 0.51 -2.50
CA ARG A 55 -3.03 1.74 -2.92
C ARG A 55 -2.20 2.43 -1.83
N SER A 56 -2.09 1.90 -0.63
CA SER A 56 -1.13 2.38 0.36
C SER A 56 0.28 2.36 -0.22
N ALA A 57 1.09 3.37 0.10
CA ALA A 57 2.44 3.47 -0.42
C ALA A 57 3.36 2.41 0.20
N ILE A 58 4.31 1.92 -0.59
CA ILE A 58 5.46 1.13 -0.12
C ILE A 58 6.67 2.06 -0.14
N LYS A 59 7.38 2.17 0.98
CA LYS A 59 8.47 3.13 1.13
C LYS A 59 9.74 2.49 1.69
N VAL A 60 10.88 2.87 1.13
CA VAL A 60 12.22 2.61 1.67
C VAL A 60 12.81 3.93 2.14
N GLY A 61 13.12 4.08 3.43
CA GLY A 61 13.68 5.31 3.97
C GLY A 61 12.82 6.58 3.72
N GLY A 62 11.50 6.42 3.53
CA GLY A 62 10.58 7.50 3.21
C GLY A 62 10.35 7.72 1.70
N VAL A 63 11.15 7.13 0.83
CA VAL A 63 10.99 7.20 -0.63
C VAL A 63 9.97 6.16 -1.07
N THR A 64 8.98 6.55 -1.85
CA THR A 64 7.97 5.63 -2.39
C THR A 64 8.56 4.83 -3.55
N ILE A 65 8.57 3.49 -3.40
CA ILE A 65 9.08 2.54 -4.39
C ILE A 65 7.98 1.71 -5.04
N GLY A 66 6.76 1.75 -4.51
CA GLY A 66 5.65 0.94 -4.99
C GLY A 66 4.35 1.22 -4.25
N ARG A 67 3.36 0.36 -4.48
CA ARG A 67 2.04 0.43 -3.84
C ARG A 67 1.48 -0.96 -3.55
N VAL A 68 0.63 -1.03 -2.55
CA VAL A 68 -0.21 -2.20 -2.28
C VAL A 68 -1.26 -2.32 -3.39
N THR A 69 -1.36 -3.48 -4.01
CA THR A 69 -2.32 -3.74 -5.11
C THR A 69 -3.51 -4.55 -4.68
N ASP A 70 -3.33 -5.46 -3.75
CA ASP A 70 -4.39 -6.34 -3.26
C ASP A 70 -4.19 -6.71 -1.80
N ILE A 71 -5.29 -6.93 -1.09
CA ILE A 71 -5.30 -7.41 0.30
C ILE A 71 -6.40 -8.46 0.41
N HIS A 72 -6.04 -9.69 0.77
CA HIS A 72 -6.99 -10.77 0.98
C HIS A 72 -6.59 -11.64 2.17
N LEU A 73 -7.51 -12.48 2.64
CA LEU A 73 -7.21 -13.49 3.64
C LEU A 73 -6.80 -14.79 2.95
N ASP A 74 -5.73 -15.40 3.44
CA ASP A 74 -5.41 -16.78 3.10
C ASP A 74 -6.55 -17.69 3.58
N LYS A 75 -6.92 -18.65 2.75
CA LYS A 75 -8.07 -19.54 3.04
C LYS A 75 -7.75 -20.65 4.03
N GLU A 76 -6.48 -20.96 4.23
CA GLU A 76 -6.04 -22.05 5.09
C GLU A 76 -5.88 -21.61 6.54
N ASP A 77 -5.21 -20.47 6.75
CA ASP A 77 -4.83 -19.97 8.07
C ASP A 77 -5.52 -18.64 8.44
N TYR A 78 -6.31 -18.08 7.54
CA TYR A 78 -7.00 -16.79 7.70
C TYR A 78 -6.08 -15.62 8.02
N THR A 79 -4.79 -15.72 7.65
CA THR A 79 -3.85 -14.61 7.77
C THR A 79 -4.02 -13.63 6.61
N PRO A 80 -3.94 -12.31 6.85
CA PRO A 80 -3.92 -11.31 5.79
C PRO A 80 -2.68 -11.45 4.91
N VAL A 81 -2.90 -11.58 3.62
CA VAL A 81 -1.87 -11.53 2.57
C VAL A 81 -1.98 -10.20 1.87
N VAL A 82 -0.87 -9.48 1.81
CA VAL A 82 -0.75 -8.18 1.14
C VAL A 82 0.11 -8.36 -0.10
N THR A 83 -0.41 -7.99 -1.25
CA THR A 83 0.32 -7.96 -2.53
C THR A 83 0.97 -6.61 -2.72
N LEU A 84 2.28 -6.61 -2.84
CA LEU A 84 3.15 -5.46 -2.96
C LEU A 84 3.61 -5.33 -4.42
N SER A 85 3.20 -4.28 -5.13
CA SER A 85 3.70 -3.97 -6.46
C SER A 85 4.81 -2.93 -6.36
N ILE A 86 6.04 -3.33 -6.71
CA ILE A 86 7.25 -2.52 -6.61
C ILE A 86 7.74 -2.20 -8.02
N SER A 87 8.21 -0.97 -8.25
CA SER A 87 8.78 -0.56 -9.52
C SER A 87 10.08 -1.33 -9.80
N THR A 88 10.25 -1.76 -11.06
CA THR A 88 11.48 -2.40 -11.53
C THR A 88 12.71 -1.47 -11.48
N ASP A 89 12.50 -0.15 -11.28
CA ASP A 89 13.59 0.77 -10.99
C ASP A 89 14.31 0.42 -9.67
N TYR A 90 13.68 -0.38 -8.81
CA TYR A 90 14.17 -0.81 -7.50
C TYR A 90 14.16 -2.34 -7.41
N GLU A 91 15.03 -2.99 -8.19
CA GLU A 91 15.24 -4.44 -8.18
C GLU A 91 16.42 -4.83 -7.28
N GLY A 92 16.56 -6.14 -7.04
CA GLY A 92 17.73 -6.69 -6.34
C GLY A 92 17.67 -6.60 -4.83
N PHE A 93 16.47 -6.55 -4.24
CA PHE A 93 16.34 -6.67 -2.79
C PHE A 93 16.64 -8.12 -2.33
N PRO A 94 17.52 -8.30 -1.34
CA PRO A 94 17.81 -9.64 -0.82
C PRO A 94 16.60 -10.24 -0.10
N GLU A 95 16.47 -11.56 -0.07
CA GLU A 95 15.38 -12.27 0.63
C GLU A 95 15.37 -12.03 2.15
N THR A 96 16.47 -11.52 2.71
CA THR A 96 16.60 -11.08 4.11
C THR A 96 15.91 -9.74 4.38
N SER A 97 15.31 -9.13 3.36
CA SER A 97 14.56 -7.88 3.50
C SER A 97 13.30 -8.09 4.34
N SER A 98 12.89 -7.05 5.05
CA SER A 98 11.72 -7.07 5.90
C SER A 98 10.71 -5.98 5.54
N VAL A 99 9.46 -6.23 5.88
CA VAL A 99 8.38 -5.24 5.72
C VAL A 99 7.63 -5.02 7.02
N SER A 100 7.26 -3.78 7.27
CA SER A 100 6.53 -3.38 8.47
C SER A 100 5.37 -2.47 8.10
N ILE A 101 4.24 -2.61 8.77
CA ILE A 101 3.13 -1.68 8.61
C ILE A 101 3.33 -0.53 9.58
N LEU A 102 3.51 0.66 9.03
CA LEU A 102 3.83 1.88 9.76
C LEU A 102 2.73 2.93 9.57
N THR A 103 2.57 3.81 10.55
CA THR A 103 1.63 4.94 10.49
C THR A 103 2.38 6.23 10.18
N SER A 104 1.86 7.03 9.28
CA SER A 104 2.43 8.32 8.90
C SER A 104 2.14 9.36 9.99
N GLY A 105 3.07 9.55 10.91
CA GLY A 105 2.86 10.34 12.11
C GLY A 105 2.00 9.62 13.15
N LEU A 106 1.29 10.35 14.00
CA LEU A 106 0.49 9.76 15.09
C LEU A 106 -0.90 9.30 14.66
N LEU A 107 -1.51 9.97 13.68
CA LEU A 107 -2.89 9.75 13.23
C LEU A 107 -3.01 9.67 11.70
N GLY A 108 -1.90 9.48 10.99
CA GLY A 108 -1.89 9.45 9.53
C GLY A 108 -2.29 8.10 8.95
N GLU A 109 -2.31 8.04 7.63
CA GLU A 109 -2.56 6.79 6.90
C GLU A 109 -1.43 5.78 7.12
N GLN A 110 -1.79 4.50 7.09
CA GLN A 110 -0.82 3.43 7.18
C GLN A 110 -0.18 3.16 5.81
N TYR A 111 1.08 2.79 5.84
CA TYR A 111 1.88 2.45 4.66
C TYR A 111 2.81 1.28 4.99
N VAL A 112 3.32 0.64 3.96
CA VAL A 112 4.31 -0.44 4.11
C VAL A 112 5.70 0.17 4.09
N GLY A 113 6.41 0.07 5.21
CA GLY A 113 7.82 0.36 5.30
C GLY A 113 8.62 -0.87 4.86
N PHE A 114 9.32 -0.77 3.75
CA PHE A 114 10.22 -1.80 3.25
C PHE A 114 11.64 -1.51 3.74
N GLN A 115 12.27 -2.48 4.35
CA GLN A 115 13.62 -2.38 4.89
C GLN A 115 14.50 -3.39 4.16
N PRO A 116 15.38 -2.92 3.26
CA PRO A 116 16.34 -3.80 2.58
C PRO A 116 17.19 -4.56 3.58
N GLY A 117 17.35 -5.84 3.35
CA GLY A 117 18.21 -6.71 4.15
C GLY A 117 19.67 -6.60 3.78
N PHE A 118 20.48 -7.50 4.33
CA PHE A 118 21.89 -7.59 4.03
C PHE A 118 22.12 -8.62 2.91
N SER A 119 22.89 -8.24 1.90
CA SER A 119 23.34 -9.15 0.85
C SER A 119 24.70 -9.74 1.22
N PHE A 120 24.79 -11.06 1.28
CA PHE A 120 26.03 -11.82 1.44
C PHE A 120 26.12 -12.88 0.34
N ASP A 121 27.30 -13.42 0.11
CA ASP A 121 27.47 -14.54 -0.81
C ASP A 121 26.57 -15.72 -0.40
N GLY A 122 25.64 -16.09 -1.29
CA GLY A 122 24.68 -17.19 -1.09
C GLY A 122 23.27 -16.76 -0.68
N ILE A 123 22.97 -15.46 -0.52
CA ILE A 123 21.60 -14.96 -0.33
C ILE A 123 20.99 -14.64 -1.69
N GLU A 124 19.81 -15.19 -1.95
CA GLU A 124 19.07 -14.90 -3.18
C GLU A 124 18.41 -13.52 -3.14
N GLU A 125 18.17 -12.96 -4.32
CA GLU A 125 17.39 -11.75 -4.49
C GLU A 125 15.92 -12.11 -4.65
N LEU A 126 15.04 -11.27 -4.11
CA LEU A 126 13.60 -11.41 -4.26
C LEU A 126 13.19 -11.25 -5.73
N LYS A 127 12.42 -12.20 -6.22
CA LYS A 127 11.90 -12.27 -7.58
C LYS A 127 10.39 -12.04 -7.59
N ASP A 128 9.86 -11.79 -8.77
CA ASP A 128 8.42 -11.68 -8.96
C ASP A 128 7.71 -12.95 -8.47
N GLY A 129 6.73 -12.76 -7.59
CA GLY A 129 5.98 -13.85 -6.97
C GLY A 129 6.50 -14.35 -5.63
N ASP A 130 7.62 -13.82 -5.12
CA ASP A 130 8.20 -14.28 -3.87
C ASP A 130 7.47 -13.74 -2.63
N TYR A 131 7.59 -14.51 -1.54
CA TYR A 131 7.06 -14.14 -0.22
C TYR A 131 8.16 -13.56 0.67
N LEU A 132 7.89 -12.39 1.24
CA LEU A 132 8.72 -11.81 2.30
C LEU A 132 8.50 -12.59 3.61
N GLN A 133 9.59 -13.07 4.19
CA GLN A 133 9.56 -13.92 5.38
C GLN A 133 9.52 -13.10 6.68
N ASP A 134 10.18 -11.94 6.72
CA ASP A 134 10.22 -11.06 7.90
C ASP A 134 9.19 -9.94 7.75
N THR A 135 8.07 -10.12 8.45
CA THR A 135 6.94 -9.17 8.44
C THR A 135 6.64 -8.68 9.85
N LYS A 136 6.37 -7.39 9.98
CA LYS A 136 5.96 -6.76 11.25
C LYS A 136 4.59 -6.13 11.10
N SER A 137 3.64 -6.65 11.87
CA SER A 137 2.24 -6.23 11.89
C SER A 137 2.07 -4.78 12.34
N ALA A 138 0.92 -4.19 12.03
CA ALA A 138 0.55 -2.86 12.47
C ALA A 138 0.50 -2.78 14.01
N LEU A 139 1.01 -1.70 14.56
CA LEU A 139 0.85 -1.38 15.97
C LEU A 139 -0.57 -0.83 16.21
N VAL A 140 -1.32 -1.51 17.06
CA VAL A 140 -2.65 -1.07 17.51
C VAL A 140 -2.47 -0.29 18.81
N LEU A 141 -2.77 1.01 18.78
CA LEU A 141 -2.60 1.91 19.93
C LEU A 141 -3.44 1.47 21.14
N GLU A 142 -4.61 0.91 20.88
CA GLU A 142 -5.53 0.40 21.90
C GLU A 142 -4.90 -0.72 22.72
N ASP A 143 -4.16 -1.62 22.09
CA ASP A 143 -3.45 -2.72 22.76
C ASP A 143 -2.33 -2.20 23.66
N LEU A 144 -1.58 -1.18 23.19
CA LEU A 144 -0.53 -0.54 23.97
C LEU A 144 -1.09 0.18 25.20
N ILE A 145 -2.19 0.89 25.05
CA ILE A 145 -2.88 1.56 26.15
C ILE A 145 -3.41 0.53 27.16
N GLY A 146 -4.01 -0.57 26.65
CA GLY A 146 -4.47 -1.68 27.48
C GLY A 146 -3.35 -2.26 28.32
N GLN A 147 -2.21 -2.62 27.74
CA GLN A 147 -1.05 -3.16 28.42
C GLN A 147 -0.47 -2.19 29.47
N PHE A 148 -0.44 -0.88 29.13
CA PHE A 148 0.05 0.13 30.09
C PHE A 148 -0.85 0.29 31.31
N LEU A 149 -2.17 0.27 31.12
CA LEU A 149 -3.14 0.35 32.21
C LEU A 149 -3.13 -0.89 33.09
N PHE A 150 -3.04 -2.09 32.51
CA PHE A 150 -2.95 -3.34 33.26
C PHE A 150 -1.65 -3.46 34.05
N ASN A 151 -0.50 -3.05 33.48
CA ASN A 151 0.78 -3.08 34.21
C ASN A 151 0.83 -2.07 35.36
N ARG A 152 0.09 -0.96 35.28
CA ARG A 152 0.02 0.01 36.38
C ARG A 152 -0.90 -0.41 37.52
N GLY A 153 -1.99 -1.16 37.18
CA GLY A 153 -2.91 -1.70 38.19
C GLY A 153 -2.33 -2.86 39.02
N GLY A 154 -1.29 -3.54 38.50
CA GLY A 154 -0.65 -4.66 39.21
C GLY A 154 0.37 -4.28 40.27
N ASN A 155 0.88 -3.03 40.27
CA ASN A 155 1.91 -2.58 41.21
C ASN A 155 1.37 -1.93 42.50
N ASP A 156 0.08 -1.57 42.55
CA ASP A 156 -0.52 -0.97 43.72
C ASP A 156 -1.03 -1.98 44.78
N SER A 157 -0.97 -3.27 44.49
CA SER A 157 -1.48 -4.33 45.38
C SER A 157 -0.42 -4.89 46.37
N ASN A 158 0.84 -4.42 46.32
CA ASN A 158 1.91 -5.05 47.08
C ASN A 158 2.59 -4.11 48.14
N ASN A 159 2.01 -2.94 48.45
CA ASN A 159 2.49 -2.05 49.47
C ASN A 159 1.46 -1.77 50.59
N GLY A 160 0.80 -2.81 51.06
CA GLY A 160 -0.16 -2.72 52.17
C GLY A 160 -0.04 -3.89 53.15
N GLU A 161 1.13 -4.04 53.79
CA GLU A 161 1.29 -4.71 55.10
C GLU A 161 2.44 -4.08 55.88
#